data_b78d0adfdd695c300b49d7e1f8ec427b
#
_entry.id   b78d0adfdd695c300b49d7e1f8ec427b
#
_cell.length_a   1.000
_cell.length_b   1.000
_cell.length_c   1.000
_cell.angle_alpha   90.00
_cell.angle_beta   90.00
_cell.angle_gamma   90.00
#
_symmetry.space_group_name_H-M   'P 1'
#
loop_
_entity.id
_entity.type
_entity.pdbx_description
1 polymer ?
#
loop_
_entity_poly.entity_id
_entity_poly.type
_entity_poly.pdbx_seq_one_letter_code
_entity_poly.pdbx_strand_id
1 'polypeptide(L)'
;VRPDPVAKQNAEQSGVDILNDQYGYHNAVQIVDPTLAMPASFWRSIATRPRVKGDYILIYNLNRSKEFDGYADELSRRTGLPIYRFCTRVDQVFRNGKSLVVPEILDFVSLVDNAKYVLTDSFHATAFSMNMGTEPICIYPGQYSGRLSEFLKLVDSEQRHVDGYDDFDVINRHVDFAKVERILDAERTRVDEYLAHMQQAVLANKQ
;
A
#
# COMPACT_ATOMS: atom_id res chain seq x y z
N VAL A 1 -0.51 29.52 16.90
CA VAL A 1 -0.47 29.85 15.47
C VAL A 1 -1.85 29.52 14.93
N ARG A 2 -2.64 30.50 14.50
CA ARG A 2 -3.90 30.23 13.81
C ARG A 2 -3.53 29.61 12.47
N PRO A 3 -4.08 28.44 12.09
CA PRO A 3 -3.87 27.90 10.76
C PRO A 3 -4.40 28.90 9.73
N ASP A 4 -3.65 29.05 8.64
CA ASP A 4 -4.07 29.87 7.51
C ASP A 4 -5.44 29.35 7.01
N PRO A 5 -6.48 30.19 6.95
CA PRO A 5 -7.81 29.76 6.51
C PRO A 5 -7.86 29.24 5.07
N VAL A 6 -6.79 29.42 4.32
CA VAL A 6 -6.65 28.91 2.93
C VAL A 6 -5.88 27.59 2.88
N ALA A 7 -5.13 27.21 3.91
CA ALA A 7 -4.38 25.96 3.94
C ALA A 7 -5.33 24.78 4.19
N LYS A 8 -5.67 24.05 3.15
CA LYS A 8 -6.27 22.72 3.28
C LYS A 8 -5.18 21.72 3.65
N GLN A 9 -5.41 20.92 4.68
CA GLN A 9 -4.49 19.86 5.06
C GLN A 9 -4.96 18.55 4.45
N ASN A 10 -4.07 17.83 3.79
CA ASN A 10 -4.33 16.48 3.37
C ASN A 10 -4.18 15.54 4.57
N ALA A 11 -5.11 14.63 4.70
CA ALA A 11 -5.12 13.63 5.77
C ALA A 11 -5.81 12.35 5.28
N GLU A 12 -5.53 11.26 5.94
CA GLU A 12 -6.38 10.08 5.89
C GLU A 12 -7.72 10.37 6.60
N GLN A 13 -8.75 9.56 6.36
CA GLN A 13 -10.08 9.82 6.96
C GLN A 13 -10.01 9.98 8.48
N SER A 14 -9.27 9.09 9.15
CA SER A 14 -9.05 9.20 10.60
C SER A 14 -8.36 10.51 11.02
N GLY A 15 -7.46 11.02 10.19
CA GLY A 15 -6.82 12.32 10.41
C GLY A 15 -7.77 13.50 10.23
N VAL A 16 -8.67 13.43 9.25
CA VAL A 16 -9.74 14.42 9.05
C VAL A 16 -10.67 14.44 10.26
N ASP A 17 -11.09 13.27 10.74
CA ASP A 17 -11.98 13.15 11.90
C ASP A 17 -11.34 13.73 13.17
N ILE A 18 -10.06 13.43 13.43
CA ILE A 18 -9.31 14.02 14.55
C ILE A 18 -9.24 15.54 14.43
N LEU A 19 -8.94 16.08 13.25
CA LEU A 19 -8.86 17.53 13.03
C LEU A 19 -10.20 18.20 13.27
N ASN A 20 -11.31 17.58 12.82
CA ASN A 20 -12.66 18.08 13.03
C ASN A 20 -13.08 18.01 14.51
N ASP A 21 -12.96 16.81 15.11
CA ASP A 21 -13.58 16.52 16.41
C ASP A 21 -12.76 17.07 17.58
N GLN A 22 -11.42 17.01 17.49
CA GLN A 22 -10.57 17.41 18.60
C GLN A 22 -10.05 18.84 18.47
N TYR A 23 -9.88 19.34 17.24
CA TYR A 23 -9.28 20.64 16.99
C TYR A 23 -10.25 21.65 16.36
N GLY A 24 -11.49 21.24 16.02
CA GLY A 24 -12.49 22.11 15.39
C GLY A 24 -12.04 22.64 14.02
N TYR A 25 -11.19 21.91 13.31
CA TYR A 25 -10.65 22.30 12.02
C TYR A 25 -11.41 21.62 10.89
N HIS A 26 -12.38 22.32 10.30
CA HIS A 26 -13.31 21.77 9.32
C HIS A 26 -12.87 21.92 7.84
N ASN A 27 -11.64 22.37 7.59
CA ASN A 27 -11.10 22.54 6.23
C ASN A 27 -10.15 21.41 5.81
N ALA A 28 -10.07 20.31 6.58
CA ALA A 28 -9.30 19.16 6.19
C ALA A 28 -9.97 18.43 5.02
N VAL A 29 -9.18 17.99 4.07
CA VAL A 29 -9.64 17.23 2.91
C VAL A 29 -8.87 15.93 2.86
N GLN A 30 -9.59 14.81 2.80
CA GLN A 30 -8.99 13.51 2.54
C GLN A 30 -8.54 13.44 1.09
N ILE A 31 -7.30 13.06 0.88
CA ILE A 31 -6.77 12.62 -0.42
C ILE A 31 -6.00 11.31 -0.23
N VAL A 32 -5.83 10.56 -1.29
CA VAL A 32 -5.04 9.32 -1.24
C VAL A 32 -3.57 9.59 -0.93
N ASP A 33 -2.88 8.56 -0.47
CA ASP A 33 -1.44 8.61 -0.24
C ASP A 33 -0.69 9.09 -1.50
N PRO A 34 0.33 9.95 -1.38
CA PRO A 34 1.09 10.45 -2.54
C PRO A 34 1.63 9.37 -3.47
N THR A 35 1.89 8.16 -2.97
CA THR A 35 2.33 7.04 -3.80
C THR A 35 1.25 6.57 -4.78
N LEU A 36 -0.03 6.80 -4.48
CA LEU A 36 -1.18 6.46 -5.32
C LEU A 36 -1.56 7.60 -6.28
N ALA A 37 -1.07 8.82 -6.06
CA ALA A 37 -1.28 9.94 -6.97
C ALA A 37 -0.66 9.69 -8.35
N MET A 38 0.34 8.80 -8.44
CA MET A 38 0.95 8.39 -9.69
C MET A 38 0.42 7.02 -10.14
N PRO A 39 0.06 6.86 -11.44
CA PRO A 39 -0.42 5.59 -11.96
C PRO A 39 0.69 4.54 -12.08
N ALA A 40 0.31 3.28 -12.23
CA ALA A 40 1.23 2.17 -12.42
C ALA A 40 2.23 2.41 -13.56
N SER A 41 1.79 3.02 -14.65
CA SER A 41 2.64 3.35 -15.80
C SER A 41 3.81 4.26 -15.42
N PHE A 42 3.58 5.25 -14.57
CA PHE A 42 4.65 6.11 -14.05
C PHE A 42 5.66 5.28 -13.24
N TRP A 43 5.19 4.49 -12.28
CA TRP A 43 6.06 3.68 -11.45
C TRP A 43 6.87 2.65 -12.26
N ARG A 44 6.24 2.00 -13.25
CA ARG A 44 6.93 1.08 -14.18
C ARG A 44 8.01 1.79 -15.00
N SER A 45 7.80 3.06 -15.36
CA SER A 45 8.76 3.82 -16.16
C SER A 45 10.08 4.10 -15.44
N ILE A 46 10.06 4.13 -14.10
CA ILE A 46 11.24 4.41 -13.27
C ILE A 46 11.75 3.19 -12.49
N ALA A 47 10.97 2.10 -12.46
CA ALA A 47 11.35 0.87 -11.77
C ALA A 47 12.64 0.26 -12.33
N THR A 48 13.39 -0.43 -11.49
CA THR A 48 14.56 -1.19 -11.94
C THR A 48 14.14 -2.41 -12.75
N ARG A 49 15.08 -3.00 -13.47
CA ARG A 49 14.85 -4.27 -14.17
C ARG A 49 14.52 -5.38 -13.16
N PRO A 50 13.58 -6.30 -13.48
CA PRO A 50 13.22 -7.39 -12.59
C PRO A 50 14.43 -8.23 -12.19
N ARG A 51 14.67 -8.35 -10.88
CA ARG A 51 15.75 -9.18 -10.30
C ARG A 51 15.32 -10.65 -10.15
N VAL A 52 14.01 -10.90 -10.13
CA VAL A 52 13.42 -12.23 -9.99
C VAL A 52 12.66 -12.57 -11.27
N LYS A 53 12.79 -13.82 -11.73
CA LYS A 53 12.08 -14.34 -12.90
C LYS A 53 11.06 -15.38 -12.47
N GLY A 54 9.93 -15.43 -13.18
CA GLY A 54 8.83 -16.33 -12.90
C GLY A 54 7.96 -15.86 -11.73
N ASP A 55 6.95 -16.67 -11.40
CA ASP A 55 5.99 -16.37 -10.34
C ASP A 55 6.61 -16.59 -8.96
N TYR A 56 6.31 -15.73 -8.00
CA TYR A 56 6.81 -15.81 -6.62
C TYR A 56 5.88 -15.12 -5.63
N ILE A 57 6.08 -15.44 -4.35
CA ILE A 57 5.51 -14.73 -3.22
C ILE A 57 6.57 -13.72 -2.76
N LEU A 58 6.23 -12.43 -2.81
CA LEU A 58 7.05 -11.39 -2.19
C LEU A 58 6.59 -11.18 -0.75
N ILE A 59 7.50 -11.25 0.20
CA ILE A 59 7.25 -10.84 1.58
C ILE A 59 7.82 -9.44 1.82
N TYR A 60 6.94 -8.53 2.23
CA TYR A 60 7.32 -7.25 2.80
C TYR A 60 6.57 -7.05 4.11
N ASN A 61 7.23 -7.31 5.24
CA ASN A 61 6.60 -7.20 6.55
C ASN A 61 7.39 -6.30 7.51
N LEU A 62 6.67 -5.46 8.25
CA LEU A 62 7.21 -4.49 9.18
C LEU A 62 7.28 -5.05 10.60
N ASN A 63 6.28 -5.83 10.99
CA ASN A 63 6.17 -6.39 12.33
C ASN A 63 6.93 -7.73 12.45
N ARG A 64 7.30 -8.08 13.68
CA ARG A 64 7.94 -9.37 13.99
C ARG A 64 6.85 -10.35 14.42
N SER A 65 6.63 -11.41 13.64
CA SER A 65 5.74 -12.50 13.98
C SER A 65 6.29 -13.81 13.46
N LYS A 66 6.29 -14.84 14.29
CA LYS A 66 6.63 -16.21 13.89
C LYS A 66 5.48 -16.86 13.14
N GLU A 67 4.26 -16.50 13.51
CA GLU A 67 3.03 -16.98 12.89
C GLU A 67 2.96 -16.50 11.42
N PHE A 68 3.39 -15.27 11.15
CA PHE A 68 3.49 -14.73 9.79
C PHE A 68 4.46 -15.57 8.92
N ASP A 69 5.61 -15.95 9.48
CA ASP A 69 6.57 -16.78 8.76
C ASP A 69 6.02 -18.20 8.52
N GLY A 70 5.34 -18.80 9.50
CA GLY A 70 4.67 -20.09 9.35
C GLY A 70 3.57 -20.06 8.28
N TYR A 71 2.78 -18.98 8.23
CA TYR A 71 1.79 -18.78 7.18
C TYR A 71 2.45 -18.66 5.80
N ALA A 72 3.55 -17.92 5.68
CA ALA A 72 4.27 -17.76 4.43
C ALA A 72 4.81 -19.10 3.90
N ASP A 73 5.36 -19.94 4.79
CA ASP A 73 5.87 -21.27 4.42
C ASP A 73 4.75 -22.19 3.93
N GLU A 74 3.63 -22.20 4.62
CA GLU A 74 2.47 -23.02 4.22
C GLU A 74 1.85 -22.51 2.92
N LEU A 75 1.78 -21.19 2.73
CA LEU A 75 1.32 -20.57 1.47
C LEU A 75 2.23 -20.99 0.30
N SER A 76 3.54 -20.94 0.50
CA SER A 76 4.52 -21.40 -0.49
C SER A 76 4.34 -22.89 -0.82
N ARG A 77 4.13 -23.72 0.18
CA ARG A 77 3.90 -25.16 0.00
C ARG A 77 2.63 -25.46 -0.80
N ARG A 78 1.54 -24.72 -0.55
CA ARG A 78 0.25 -24.90 -1.24
C ARG A 78 0.27 -24.40 -2.68
N THR A 79 0.96 -23.29 -2.92
CA THR A 79 1.02 -22.69 -4.26
C THR A 79 2.17 -23.23 -5.12
N GLY A 80 3.17 -23.86 -4.52
CA GLY A 80 4.42 -24.25 -5.19
C GLY A 80 5.32 -23.07 -5.54
N LEU A 81 5.00 -21.87 -5.09
CA LEU A 81 5.75 -20.66 -5.42
C LEU A 81 6.91 -20.42 -4.46
N PRO A 82 8.09 -20.00 -4.96
CA PRO A 82 9.20 -19.62 -4.10
C PRO A 82 8.91 -18.31 -3.36
N ILE A 83 9.45 -18.20 -2.14
CA ILE A 83 9.39 -16.98 -1.33
C ILE A 83 10.63 -16.14 -1.61
N TYR A 84 10.41 -14.85 -1.87
CA TYR A 84 11.41 -13.79 -1.81
C TYR A 84 11.04 -12.79 -0.73
N ARG A 85 12.01 -12.45 0.14
CA ARG A 85 11.80 -11.54 1.25
C ARG A 85 12.57 -10.25 1.04
N PHE A 86 11.86 -9.14 1.01
CA PHE A 86 12.44 -7.81 1.00
C PHE A 86 12.92 -7.47 2.41
N CYS A 87 14.22 -7.48 2.64
CA CYS A 87 14.81 -7.32 3.96
C CYS A 87 15.24 -5.86 4.19
N THR A 88 14.53 -5.18 5.08
CA THR A 88 14.89 -3.85 5.59
C THR A 88 15.63 -3.91 6.93
N ARG A 89 15.65 -5.08 7.57
CA ARG A 89 16.30 -5.34 8.85
C ARG A 89 17.16 -6.59 8.79
N VAL A 90 18.24 -6.62 9.58
CA VAL A 90 19.18 -7.75 9.64
C VAL A 90 18.51 -9.05 10.09
N ASP A 91 17.57 -8.98 11.04
CA ASP A 91 16.86 -10.18 11.54
C ASP A 91 16.03 -10.88 10.45
N GLN A 92 15.63 -10.18 9.40
CA GLN A 92 14.85 -10.74 8.29
C GLN A 92 15.71 -11.62 7.36
N VAL A 93 17.01 -11.37 7.29
CA VAL A 93 17.92 -12.08 6.39
C VAL A 93 18.04 -13.57 6.72
N PHE A 94 17.83 -13.93 7.98
CA PHE A 94 17.94 -15.31 8.48
C PHE A 94 16.61 -16.06 8.51
N ARG A 95 15.52 -15.45 8.00
CA ARG A 95 14.21 -16.07 7.94
C ARG A 95 14.02 -16.84 6.63
N ASN A 96 13.00 -17.68 6.60
CA ASN A 96 12.69 -18.50 5.43
C ASN A 96 12.43 -17.64 4.17
N GLY A 97 12.81 -18.19 3.02
CA GLY A 97 12.76 -17.54 1.72
C GLY A 97 14.12 -16.97 1.28
N LYS A 98 14.18 -16.56 0.04
CA LYS A 98 15.38 -15.90 -0.52
C LYS A 98 15.41 -14.44 -0.12
N SER A 99 16.41 -14.06 0.67
CA SER A 99 16.58 -12.72 1.19
C SER A 99 17.09 -11.76 0.10
N LEU A 100 16.36 -10.66 -0.09
CA LEU A 100 16.78 -9.51 -0.89
C LEU A 100 17.17 -8.41 0.10
N VAL A 101 18.50 -8.26 0.30
CA VAL A 101 19.05 -7.41 1.38
C VAL A 101 19.15 -5.98 0.89
N VAL A 102 18.45 -5.08 1.58
CA VAL A 102 18.45 -3.62 1.34
C VAL A 102 18.46 -3.29 -0.16
N PRO A 103 17.46 -3.74 -0.92
CA PRO A 103 17.33 -3.33 -2.31
C PRO A 103 17.07 -1.82 -2.38
N GLU A 104 17.32 -1.22 -3.52
CA GLU A 104 16.94 0.17 -3.76
C GLU A 104 15.40 0.33 -3.75
N ILE A 105 14.91 1.55 -3.50
CA ILE A 105 13.46 1.83 -3.47
C ILE A 105 12.79 1.42 -4.79
N LEU A 106 13.45 1.64 -5.91
CA LEU A 106 12.91 1.29 -7.23
C LEU A 106 12.94 -0.22 -7.50
N ASP A 107 13.79 -0.98 -6.79
CA ASP A 107 13.71 -2.44 -6.76
C ASP A 107 12.42 -2.93 -6.10
N PHE A 108 11.97 -2.24 -5.03
CA PHE A 108 10.69 -2.56 -4.37
C PHE A 108 9.54 -2.49 -5.37
N VAL A 109 9.45 -1.42 -6.16
CA VAL A 109 8.42 -1.26 -7.20
C VAL A 109 8.45 -2.43 -8.18
N SER A 110 9.64 -2.75 -8.71
CA SER A 110 9.81 -3.86 -9.63
C SER A 110 9.46 -5.21 -9.03
N LEU A 111 9.81 -5.44 -7.75
CA LEU A 111 9.51 -6.69 -7.06
C LEU A 111 8.01 -6.85 -6.78
N VAL A 112 7.30 -5.77 -6.46
CA VAL A 112 5.84 -5.80 -6.29
C VAL A 112 5.16 -6.05 -7.63
N ASP A 113 5.54 -5.32 -8.69
CA ASP A 113 4.93 -5.42 -10.02
C ASP A 113 5.04 -6.82 -10.65
N ASN A 114 6.09 -7.56 -10.32
CA ASN A 114 6.34 -8.89 -10.90
C ASN A 114 6.02 -10.06 -9.96
N ALA A 115 5.54 -9.81 -8.75
CA ALA A 115 5.13 -10.87 -7.83
C ALA A 115 3.77 -11.47 -8.22
N LYS A 116 3.58 -12.76 -7.97
CA LYS A 116 2.25 -13.38 -8.04
C LYS A 116 1.38 -12.97 -6.86
N TYR A 117 1.98 -12.96 -5.67
CA TYR A 117 1.36 -12.50 -4.42
C TYR A 117 2.33 -11.63 -3.64
N VAL A 118 1.80 -10.60 -2.98
CA VAL A 118 2.55 -9.80 -2.01
C VAL A 118 1.97 -10.06 -0.63
N LEU A 119 2.68 -10.84 0.20
CA LEU A 119 2.30 -11.11 1.58
C LEU A 119 2.86 -10.01 2.49
N THR A 120 1.97 -9.26 3.14
CA THR A 120 2.38 -8.03 3.83
C THR A 120 1.47 -7.63 5.00
N ASP A 121 2.06 -6.88 5.94
CA ASP A 121 1.39 -6.11 6.99
C ASP A 121 1.59 -4.59 6.77
N SER A 122 2.06 -4.18 5.60
CA SER A 122 2.40 -2.79 5.28
C SER A 122 1.34 -2.14 4.41
N PHE A 123 0.92 -0.93 4.79
CA PHE A 123 0.07 -0.09 3.96
C PHE A 123 0.70 0.16 2.58
N HIS A 124 1.96 0.61 2.53
CA HIS A 124 2.60 0.93 1.24
C HIS A 124 2.74 -0.28 0.32
N ALA A 125 3.07 -1.46 0.87
CA ALA A 125 3.13 -2.66 0.03
C ALA A 125 1.75 -3.05 -0.52
N THR A 126 0.68 -2.89 0.27
CA THR A 126 -0.70 -3.08 -0.18
C THR A 126 -1.09 -2.05 -1.25
N ALA A 127 -0.79 -0.77 -1.02
CA ALA A 127 -1.10 0.31 -1.95
C ALA A 127 -0.39 0.13 -3.31
N PHE A 128 0.91 -0.19 -3.28
CA PHE A 128 1.65 -0.50 -4.51
C PHE A 128 1.10 -1.75 -5.20
N SER A 129 0.76 -2.80 -4.47
CA SER A 129 0.18 -4.02 -5.05
C SER A 129 -1.12 -3.71 -5.78
N MET A 130 -2.03 -2.96 -5.17
CA MET A 130 -3.29 -2.56 -5.79
C MET A 130 -3.06 -1.66 -7.01
N ASN A 131 -2.14 -0.70 -6.92
CA ASN A 131 -1.81 0.20 -8.03
C ASN A 131 -1.18 -0.56 -9.20
N MET A 132 -0.31 -1.54 -8.93
CA MET A 132 0.42 -2.30 -9.96
C MET A 132 -0.38 -3.47 -10.55
N GLY A 133 -1.53 -3.83 -9.99
CA GLY A 133 -2.32 -4.97 -10.43
C GLY A 133 -1.80 -6.31 -9.90
N THR A 134 -1.16 -6.30 -8.74
CA THR A 134 -0.61 -7.49 -8.08
C THR A 134 -1.49 -7.88 -6.89
N GLU A 135 -1.77 -9.16 -6.71
CA GLU A 135 -2.62 -9.69 -5.64
C GLU A 135 -1.94 -9.56 -4.25
N PRO A 136 -2.36 -8.63 -3.37
CA PRO A 136 -1.85 -8.60 -2.01
C PRO A 136 -2.55 -9.64 -1.13
N ILE A 137 -1.84 -10.12 -0.12
CA ILE A 137 -2.38 -10.86 1.02
C ILE A 137 -2.02 -10.07 2.27
N CYS A 138 -3.02 -9.43 2.86
CA CYS A 138 -2.82 -8.47 3.92
C CYS A 138 -3.09 -9.11 5.29
N ILE A 139 -2.04 -9.30 6.09
CA ILE A 139 -2.14 -9.79 7.48
C ILE A 139 -1.61 -8.69 8.37
N TYR A 140 -2.47 -8.05 9.17
CA TYR A 140 -2.07 -6.95 10.03
C TYR A 140 -2.64 -7.06 11.44
N PRO A 141 -1.89 -6.64 12.45
CA PRO A 141 -2.34 -6.69 13.83
C PRO A 141 -3.48 -5.69 14.07
N GLY A 142 -4.52 -6.12 14.79
CA GLY A 142 -5.77 -5.38 14.97
C GLY A 142 -5.66 -3.95 15.50
N GLN A 143 -4.57 -3.60 16.22
CA GLN A 143 -4.38 -2.27 16.77
C GLN A 143 -3.91 -1.21 15.75
N TYR A 144 -3.35 -1.61 14.61
CA TYR A 144 -2.81 -0.72 13.57
C TYR A 144 -3.50 -0.93 12.22
N SER A 145 -4.66 -1.54 12.24
CA SER A 145 -5.40 -1.95 11.04
C SER A 145 -6.16 -0.81 10.35
N GLY A 146 -6.43 0.31 11.01
CA GLY A 146 -7.32 1.35 10.52
C GLY A 146 -6.97 1.80 9.10
N ARG A 147 -5.74 2.23 8.89
CA ARG A 147 -5.28 2.73 7.58
C ARG A 147 -5.35 1.69 6.46
N LEU A 148 -4.95 0.45 6.75
CA LEU A 148 -5.02 -0.66 5.79
C LEU A 148 -6.47 -1.05 5.48
N SER A 149 -7.30 -1.15 6.51
CA SER A 149 -8.72 -1.45 6.38
C SER A 149 -9.46 -0.38 5.58
N GLU A 150 -9.22 0.91 5.89
CA GLU A 150 -9.82 2.03 5.13
C GLU A 150 -9.42 2.00 3.65
N PHE A 151 -8.15 1.70 3.36
CA PHE A 151 -7.69 1.61 1.99
C PHE A 151 -8.30 0.41 1.24
N LEU A 152 -8.36 -0.78 1.85
CA LEU A 152 -9.00 -1.94 1.23
C LEU A 152 -10.50 -1.71 0.98
N LYS A 153 -11.19 -0.99 1.87
CA LYS A 153 -12.57 -0.53 1.66
C LYS A 153 -12.67 0.45 0.50
N LEU A 154 -11.79 1.44 0.45
CA LEU A 154 -11.77 2.43 -0.62
C LEU A 154 -11.69 1.76 -2.00
N VAL A 155 -10.82 0.75 -2.15
CA VAL A 155 -10.62 0.04 -3.41
C VAL A 155 -11.51 -1.20 -3.57
N ASP A 156 -12.50 -1.39 -2.68
CA ASP A 156 -13.45 -2.51 -2.69
C ASP A 156 -12.74 -3.88 -2.78
N SER A 157 -11.77 -4.08 -1.94
CA SER A 157 -10.89 -5.27 -1.95
C SER A 157 -10.63 -5.84 -0.55
N GLU A 158 -11.60 -5.73 0.36
CA GLU A 158 -11.53 -6.21 1.74
C GLU A 158 -11.31 -7.73 1.83
N GLN A 159 -11.69 -8.47 0.79
CA GLN A 159 -11.44 -9.91 0.66
C GLN A 159 -9.96 -10.28 0.63
N ARG A 160 -9.07 -9.31 0.49
CA ARG A 160 -7.60 -9.51 0.53
C ARG A 160 -7.04 -9.43 1.95
N HIS A 161 -7.85 -9.06 2.93
CA HIS A 161 -7.49 -9.14 4.34
C HIS A 161 -7.66 -10.55 4.87
N VAL A 162 -6.72 -11.00 5.66
CA VAL A 162 -6.69 -12.28 6.37
C VAL A 162 -6.61 -12.00 7.86
N ASP A 163 -7.67 -12.36 8.60
CA ASP A 163 -7.78 -12.08 10.04
C ASP A 163 -6.82 -12.92 10.90
N GLY A 164 -6.42 -14.08 10.41
CA GLY A 164 -5.56 -15.02 11.12
C GLY A 164 -4.53 -15.66 10.19
N TYR A 165 -3.78 -16.61 10.74
CA TYR A 165 -2.71 -17.32 10.01
C TYR A 165 -3.15 -18.69 9.49
N ASP A 166 -4.45 -18.88 9.23
CA ASP A 166 -5.04 -20.16 8.80
C ASP A 166 -5.91 -20.03 7.54
N ASP A 167 -6.24 -18.82 7.11
CA ASP A 167 -7.02 -18.56 5.90
C ASP A 167 -6.15 -18.57 4.64
N PHE A 168 -6.05 -19.75 4.01
CA PHE A 168 -5.35 -19.93 2.74
C PHE A 168 -6.27 -19.83 1.53
N ASP A 169 -7.59 -19.74 1.72
CA ASP A 169 -8.54 -19.57 0.62
C ASP A 169 -8.46 -18.19 -0.03
N VAL A 170 -7.76 -17.26 0.60
CA VAL A 170 -7.45 -15.92 0.05
C VAL A 170 -6.88 -15.98 -1.37
N ILE A 171 -6.17 -17.03 -1.76
CA ILE A 171 -5.63 -17.21 -3.11
C ILE A 171 -6.70 -17.36 -4.19
N ASN A 172 -7.92 -17.74 -3.81
CA ASN A 172 -9.07 -17.91 -4.69
C ASN A 172 -9.97 -16.66 -4.75
N ARG A 173 -9.72 -15.66 -3.90
CA ARG A 173 -10.49 -14.41 -3.83
C ARG A 173 -9.77 -13.31 -4.62
N HIS A 174 -10.02 -13.25 -5.91
CA HIS A 174 -9.33 -12.31 -6.80
C HIS A 174 -9.81 -10.87 -6.67
N VAL A 175 -8.93 -9.93 -7.00
CA VAL A 175 -9.22 -8.50 -7.08
C VAL A 175 -9.76 -8.16 -8.47
N ASP A 176 -10.82 -7.36 -8.53
CA ASP A 176 -11.23 -6.68 -9.77
C ASP A 176 -10.32 -5.45 -10.01
N PHE A 177 -9.17 -5.68 -10.60
CA PHE A 177 -8.20 -4.60 -10.87
C PHE A 177 -8.74 -3.54 -11.83
N ALA A 178 -9.69 -3.86 -12.71
CA ALA A 178 -10.33 -2.85 -13.54
C ALA A 178 -11.21 -1.89 -12.71
N LYS A 179 -11.84 -2.39 -11.65
CA LYS A 179 -12.57 -1.57 -10.69
C LYS A 179 -11.61 -0.73 -9.85
N VAL A 180 -10.55 -1.35 -9.32
CA VAL A 180 -9.50 -0.65 -8.54
C VAL A 180 -8.93 0.52 -9.35
N GLU A 181 -8.57 0.31 -10.61
CA GLU A 181 -8.01 1.38 -11.46
C GLU A 181 -8.98 2.55 -11.61
N ARG A 182 -10.27 2.28 -11.87
CA ARG A 182 -11.28 3.35 -11.95
C ARG A 182 -11.42 4.15 -10.65
N ILE A 183 -11.35 3.47 -9.50
CA ILE A 183 -11.40 4.14 -8.20
C ILE A 183 -10.16 5.00 -8.00
N LEU A 184 -8.97 4.46 -8.26
CA LEU A 184 -7.72 5.20 -8.11
C LEU A 184 -7.62 6.37 -9.08
N ASP A 185 -8.15 6.27 -10.31
CA ASP A 185 -8.19 7.40 -11.25
C ASP A 185 -9.10 8.53 -10.77
N ALA A 186 -10.24 8.19 -10.17
CA ALA A 186 -11.09 9.20 -9.54
C ALA A 186 -10.37 9.90 -8.36
N GLU A 187 -9.64 9.15 -7.55
CA GLU A 187 -8.85 9.71 -6.45
C GLU A 187 -7.67 10.57 -6.94
N ARG A 188 -6.99 10.19 -8.03
CA ARG A 188 -5.96 11.01 -8.69
C ARG A 188 -6.52 12.34 -9.18
N THR A 189 -7.71 12.32 -9.77
CA THR A 189 -8.42 13.57 -10.17
C THR A 189 -8.65 14.48 -8.96
N ARG A 190 -9.07 13.94 -7.82
CA ARG A 190 -9.23 14.72 -6.57
C ARG A 190 -7.90 15.31 -6.08
N VAL A 191 -6.79 14.56 -6.21
CA VAL A 191 -5.46 15.08 -5.88
C VAL A 191 -5.08 16.25 -6.80
N ASP A 192 -5.31 16.14 -8.11
CA ASP A 192 -5.00 17.18 -9.08
C ASP A 192 -5.82 18.45 -8.82
N GLU A 193 -7.11 18.32 -8.53
CA GLU A 193 -7.97 19.44 -8.13
C GLU A 193 -7.49 20.11 -6.85
N TYR A 194 -7.10 19.31 -5.84
CA TYR A 194 -6.54 19.82 -4.61
C TYR A 194 -5.25 20.61 -4.84
N LEU A 195 -4.31 20.06 -5.61
CA LEU A 195 -3.05 20.74 -5.94
C LEU A 195 -3.27 22.01 -6.75
N ALA A 196 -4.18 22.00 -7.72
CA ALA A 196 -4.53 23.19 -8.49
C ALA A 196 -5.11 24.31 -7.60
N HIS A 197 -5.99 23.95 -6.65
CA HIS A 197 -6.52 24.90 -5.68
C HIS A 197 -5.42 25.50 -4.80
N MET A 198 -4.50 24.67 -4.31
CA MET A 198 -3.36 25.13 -3.50
C MET A 198 -2.45 26.09 -4.28
N GLN A 199 -2.18 25.78 -5.54
CA GLN A 199 -1.38 26.66 -6.43
C GLN A 199 -2.04 28.02 -6.62
N GLN A 200 -3.34 28.06 -6.88
CA GLN A 200 -4.10 29.31 -7.03
C GLN A 200 -4.06 30.15 -5.76
N ALA A 201 -4.23 29.53 -4.59
CA ALA A 201 -4.17 30.22 -3.30
C ALA A 201 -2.79 30.85 -3.06
N VAL A 202 -1.70 30.16 -3.37
CA VAL A 202 -0.34 30.68 -3.26
C VAL A 202 -0.10 31.88 -4.20
N LEU A 203 -0.63 31.83 -5.43
CA LEU A 203 -0.50 32.93 -6.39
C LEU A 203 -1.29 34.16 -5.97
N ALA A 204 -2.50 33.97 -5.44
CA ALA A 204 -3.33 35.07 -4.94
C ALA A 204 -2.70 35.83 -3.74
N ASN A 205 -1.98 35.11 -2.88
CA ASN A 205 -1.30 35.72 -1.72
C ASN A 205 0.02 36.45 -2.06
N LYS A 206 0.46 36.40 -3.32
CA LYS A 206 1.66 37.12 -3.80
C LYS A 206 1.36 38.43 -4.48
N GLN A 207 0.08 38.75 -4.65
CA GLN A 207 -0.40 40.05 -5.17
C GLN A 207 -0.82 40.97 -4.03
#